data_b4c4cb2fc17ff7578bba40f8d2692e7a
#
_entry.id   b4c4cb2fc17ff7578bba40f8d2692e7a
#
_cell.length_a   1.000
_cell.length_b   1.000
_cell.length_c   1.000
_cell.angle_alpha   90.00
_cell.angle_beta   90.00
_cell.angle_gamma   90.00
#
_symmetry.space_group_name_H-M   'P 1'
#
loop_
_entity.id
_entity.type
_entity.pdbx_description
1 polymer ?
#
loop_
_entity_poly.entity_id
_entity_poly.type
_entity_poly.pdbx_seq_one_letter_code
_entity_poly.pdbx_strand_id
1 'polypeptide(L)'
;MAYPYGRHTHEAADRIRHEALGQTARKACETLAMQHIQVSQSSLIRTLRLMGSVNPEVRTSGYVGMDDFAKWKGHKYMCVIVDHYTRLPLAVFDSRYGQEITDWLKAHPEIKVVTRDGSQSYASIISAASEFIMQVSDRFHLMQVLKRDAVEPIRLLLGQKKAKMQYPYPTEDEAYKAILSDICQMGEKKHREKVLFYYEVRRLKDEGQSIAEIARTMGVKSQKVHKALNSDIRKLLSQEQKQAMAAARDVARVISSGCISPPNVLGRLDGKLPSCLLSRCMRSILAKYKPLRKEVRLHNKALGEQKMAIKVKGSAIWNYIVTGETGSKKLLKLKDTHPEVEQIIQVCIRFRKMLHDEDDAPTMEEWIKEAATCLVKEIRDFAEYIRKDRKAVEQACSTCFNNGLLEGTVNKTKAIKRSMFNRANADVLRAKLLYGNLKWDWNYHPN
;
A
#
# COMPACT_ATOMS: atom_id res chain seq x y z
N MET A 1 -35.94 22.73 -20.11
CA MET A 1 -35.94 21.48 -20.91
C MET A 1 -35.46 20.33 -20.05
N ALA A 2 -35.80 19.08 -20.38
CA ALA A 2 -35.27 17.88 -19.73
C ALA A 2 -34.49 17.06 -20.77
N TYR A 3 -33.53 16.22 -20.30
CA TYR A 3 -32.89 15.25 -21.18
C TYR A 3 -33.88 14.25 -21.73
N PRO A 4 -33.67 13.69 -22.94
CA PRO A 4 -34.51 12.60 -23.45
C PRO A 4 -34.62 11.50 -22.38
N TYR A 5 -35.84 11.09 -22.07
CA TYR A 5 -36.17 10.15 -20.99
C TYR A 5 -35.77 10.59 -19.58
N GLY A 6 -35.35 11.85 -19.38
CA GLY A 6 -35.02 12.40 -18.09
C GLY A 6 -36.25 12.68 -17.21
N ARG A 7 -36.20 12.34 -15.92
CA ARG A 7 -37.27 12.61 -14.94
C ARG A 7 -37.17 14.04 -14.35
N HIS A 8 -36.10 14.75 -14.62
CA HIS A 8 -35.80 16.09 -14.09
C HIS A 8 -35.45 17.04 -15.22
N THR A 9 -35.76 18.32 -15.05
CA THR A 9 -35.25 19.37 -15.93
C THR A 9 -33.73 19.45 -15.81
N HIS A 10 -33.06 20.06 -16.79
CA HIS A 10 -31.60 20.30 -16.73
C HIS A 10 -31.20 21.00 -15.42
N GLU A 11 -31.91 22.08 -15.07
CA GLU A 11 -31.66 22.82 -13.84
C GLU A 11 -31.80 21.99 -12.57
N ALA A 12 -32.87 21.19 -12.47
CA ALA A 12 -33.08 20.28 -11.35
C ALA A 12 -31.98 19.19 -11.30
N ALA A 13 -31.53 18.67 -12.43
CA ALA A 13 -30.47 17.70 -12.50
C ALA A 13 -29.13 18.29 -12.03
N ASP A 14 -28.84 19.55 -12.39
CA ASP A 14 -27.63 20.22 -11.95
C ASP A 14 -27.65 20.53 -10.46
N ARG A 15 -28.78 20.97 -9.90
CA ARG A 15 -28.95 21.13 -8.46
C ARG A 15 -28.75 19.80 -7.71
N ILE A 16 -29.31 18.70 -8.22
CA ILE A 16 -29.12 17.36 -7.68
C ILE A 16 -27.64 16.99 -7.65
N ARG A 17 -26.90 17.21 -8.73
CA ARG A 17 -25.46 16.95 -8.81
C ARG A 17 -24.70 17.80 -7.79
N HIS A 18 -24.95 19.11 -7.76
CA HIS A 18 -24.30 20.05 -6.86
C HIS A 18 -24.46 19.63 -5.38
N GLU A 19 -25.70 19.38 -4.95
CA GLU A 19 -25.97 18.98 -3.57
C GLU A 19 -25.38 17.60 -3.25
N ALA A 20 -25.43 16.64 -4.19
CA ALA A 20 -24.85 15.32 -4.03
C ALA A 20 -23.32 15.38 -3.85
N LEU A 21 -22.64 16.28 -4.57
CA LEU A 21 -21.19 16.48 -4.46
C LEU A 21 -20.79 17.13 -3.12
N GLY A 22 -21.53 18.15 -2.68
CA GLY A 22 -21.19 18.96 -1.51
C GLY A 22 -21.54 18.31 -0.17
N GLN A 23 -22.55 17.46 -0.12
CA GLN A 23 -23.16 16.95 1.11
C GLN A 23 -23.21 15.40 1.17
N THR A 24 -23.56 14.85 2.34
CA THR A 24 -23.93 13.43 2.43
C THR A 24 -25.27 13.22 1.70
N ALA A 25 -25.52 12.01 1.19
CA ALA A 25 -26.75 11.73 0.43
C ALA A 25 -28.04 12.05 1.22
N ARG A 26 -28.04 11.80 2.54
CA ARG A 26 -29.18 12.16 3.41
C ARG A 26 -29.39 13.67 3.48
N LYS A 27 -28.33 14.42 3.76
CA LYS A 27 -28.42 15.87 3.88
C LYS A 27 -28.76 16.54 2.56
N ALA A 28 -28.22 16.03 1.46
CA ALA A 28 -28.55 16.49 0.11
C ALA A 28 -30.05 16.27 -0.22
N CYS A 29 -30.65 15.13 0.16
CA CYS A 29 -32.10 14.92 0.00
C CYS A 29 -32.92 15.93 0.80
N GLU A 30 -32.52 16.22 2.04
CA GLU A 30 -33.20 17.21 2.89
C GLU A 30 -33.12 18.62 2.28
N THR A 31 -31.95 19.02 1.80
CA THR A 31 -31.74 20.33 1.15
C THR A 31 -32.54 20.45 -0.17
N LEU A 32 -32.54 19.41 -0.99
CA LEU A 32 -33.30 19.37 -2.24
C LEU A 32 -34.81 19.39 -2.01
N ALA A 33 -35.28 18.71 -0.97
CA ALA A 33 -36.70 18.73 -0.60
C ALA A 33 -37.17 20.14 -0.22
N MET A 34 -36.35 20.94 0.46
CA MET A 34 -36.62 22.36 0.75
C MET A 34 -36.72 23.22 -0.52
N GLN A 35 -36.11 22.77 -1.62
CA GLN A 35 -36.16 23.39 -2.95
C GLN A 35 -37.25 22.75 -3.85
N HIS A 36 -38.20 22.01 -3.27
CA HIS A 36 -39.25 21.27 -3.98
C HIS A 36 -38.74 20.20 -4.98
N ILE A 37 -37.49 19.73 -4.82
CA ILE A 37 -36.91 18.67 -5.65
C ILE A 37 -36.92 17.36 -4.84
N GLN A 38 -37.80 16.42 -5.20
CA GLN A 38 -37.90 15.14 -4.54
C GLN A 38 -36.98 14.11 -5.20
N VAL A 39 -35.99 13.61 -4.42
CA VAL A 39 -35.02 12.62 -4.87
C VAL A 39 -34.65 11.66 -3.76
N SER A 40 -34.49 10.38 -4.09
CA SER A 40 -34.04 9.38 -3.09
C SER A 40 -32.54 9.37 -2.89
N GLN A 41 -32.08 8.97 -1.70
CA GLN A 41 -30.66 8.78 -1.42
C GLN A 41 -30.01 7.82 -2.42
N SER A 42 -30.70 6.75 -2.81
CA SER A 42 -30.21 5.77 -3.80
C SER A 42 -30.01 6.41 -5.17
N SER A 43 -30.88 7.33 -5.58
CA SER A 43 -30.73 8.08 -6.83
C SER A 43 -29.52 9.01 -6.78
N LEU A 44 -29.30 9.73 -5.67
CA LEU A 44 -28.11 10.56 -5.48
C LEU A 44 -26.82 9.74 -5.54
N ILE A 45 -26.79 8.60 -4.84
CA ILE A 45 -25.60 7.71 -4.86
C ILE A 45 -25.36 7.17 -6.28
N ARG A 46 -26.42 6.82 -7.02
CA ARG A 46 -26.29 6.37 -8.42
C ARG A 46 -25.74 7.48 -9.31
N THR A 47 -26.22 8.71 -9.16
CA THR A 47 -25.68 9.88 -9.89
C THR A 47 -24.20 10.06 -9.61
N LEU A 48 -23.76 10.02 -8.33
CA LEU A 48 -22.35 10.10 -7.97
C LEU A 48 -21.51 8.95 -8.54
N ARG A 49 -22.05 7.73 -8.57
CA ARG A 49 -21.37 6.58 -9.19
C ARG A 49 -21.16 6.77 -10.68
N LEU A 50 -22.18 7.23 -11.39
CA LEU A 50 -22.09 7.52 -12.83
C LEU A 50 -21.07 8.62 -13.10
N MET A 51 -21.10 9.72 -12.34
CA MET A 51 -20.11 10.80 -12.47
C MET A 51 -18.69 10.33 -12.18
N GLY A 52 -18.50 9.46 -11.21
CA GLY A 52 -17.19 8.97 -10.82
C GLY A 52 -16.78 7.65 -11.49
N SER A 53 -17.50 7.15 -12.46
CA SER A 53 -17.14 5.91 -13.18
C SER A 53 -15.83 6.07 -13.97
N VAL A 54 -15.54 7.27 -14.44
CA VAL A 54 -14.34 7.64 -15.18
C VAL A 54 -13.68 8.87 -14.56
N ASN A 55 -12.40 9.08 -14.82
CA ASN A 55 -11.74 10.34 -14.55
C ASN A 55 -12.17 11.36 -15.63
N PRO A 56 -12.45 12.63 -15.26
CA PRO A 56 -12.78 13.66 -16.25
C PRO A 56 -11.57 13.97 -17.13
N GLU A 57 -11.82 14.42 -18.35
CA GLU A 57 -10.80 15.08 -19.16
C GLU A 57 -10.53 16.47 -18.57
N VAL A 58 -9.31 16.69 -18.13
CA VAL A 58 -8.89 17.97 -17.53
C VAL A 58 -7.56 18.41 -18.12
N ARG A 59 -7.41 19.72 -18.28
CA ARG A 59 -6.11 20.28 -18.66
C ARG A 59 -5.17 20.27 -17.47
N THR A 60 -3.92 19.88 -17.71
CA THR A 60 -2.85 19.92 -16.72
C THR A 60 -1.83 20.99 -17.07
N SER A 61 -1.17 21.53 -16.04
CA SER A 61 -0.02 22.43 -16.22
C SER A 61 1.24 21.70 -16.72
N GLY A 62 1.22 20.38 -16.75
CA GLY A 62 2.38 19.53 -17.01
C GLY A 62 3.23 19.22 -15.78
N TYR A 63 2.85 19.72 -14.61
CA TYR A 63 3.55 19.52 -13.33
C TYR A 63 2.55 18.94 -12.32
N VAL A 64 2.70 17.68 -12.01
CA VAL A 64 1.73 16.96 -11.17
C VAL A 64 2.40 16.25 -10.01
N GLY A 65 1.63 15.98 -8.97
CA GLY A 65 2.05 15.15 -7.87
C GLY A 65 1.16 13.92 -7.76
N MET A 66 1.74 12.81 -7.33
CA MET A 66 1.06 11.54 -7.09
C MET A 66 1.21 11.14 -5.63
N ASP A 67 0.10 10.74 -5.01
CA ASP A 67 0.12 10.21 -3.64
C ASP A 67 -0.97 9.16 -3.46
N ASP A 68 -0.81 8.31 -2.44
CA ASP A 68 -1.82 7.33 -2.11
C ASP A 68 -2.63 7.70 -0.85
N PHE A 69 -3.85 7.23 -0.79
CA PHE A 69 -4.65 7.30 0.41
C PHE A 69 -5.39 6.00 0.67
N ALA A 70 -5.47 5.63 1.95
CA ALA A 70 -6.15 4.40 2.32
C ALA A 70 -7.66 4.52 2.11
N LYS A 71 -8.23 3.72 1.21
CA LYS A 71 -9.67 3.46 1.16
C LYS A 71 -10.10 2.68 2.39
N TRP A 72 -9.36 1.60 2.70
CA TRP A 72 -9.44 0.87 3.96
C TRP A 72 -8.03 0.70 4.52
N LYS A 73 -7.78 1.31 5.67
CA LYS A 73 -6.45 1.34 6.29
C LYS A 73 -5.88 -0.08 6.43
N GLY A 74 -4.71 -0.30 5.86
CA GLY A 74 -4.02 -1.59 5.87
C GLY A 74 -4.48 -2.59 4.80
N HIS A 75 -5.51 -2.26 3.98
CA HIS A 75 -6.08 -3.20 3.01
C HIS A 75 -6.08 -2.67 1.58
N LYS A 76 -6.74 -1.55 1.34
CA LYS A 76 -6.92 -1.00 -0.01
C LYS A 76 -6.53 0.46 -0.05
N TYR A 77 -5.71 0.81 -1.02
CA TYR A 77 -5.23 2.17 -1.28
C TYR A 77 -5.69 2.62 -2.65
N MET A 78 -5.93 3.89 -2.77
CA MET A 78 -6.27 4.59 -4.01
C MET A 78 -5.16 5.59 -4.31
N CYS A 79 -4.92 5.89 -5.57
CA CYS A 79 -4.00 6.92 -6.01
C CYS A 79 -4.76 8.18 -6.42
N VAL A 80 -4.21 9.35 -6.10
CA VAL A 80 -4.68 10.65 -6.57
C VAL A 80 -3.55 11.36 -7.29
N ILE A 81 -3.89 11.99 -8.42
CA ILE A 81 -3.00 12.89 -9.16
C ILE A 81 -3.54 14.31 -9.00
N VAL A 82 -2.65 15.24 -8.63
CA VAL A 82 -2.98 16.64 -8.35
C VAL A 82 -2.04 17.54 -9.16
N ASP A 83 -2.56 18.56 -9.77
CA ASP A 83 -1.77 19.56 -10.49
C ASP A 83 -1.11 20.55 -9.52
N HIS A 84 0.18 20.80 -9.70
CA HIS A 84 0.96 21.67 -8.82
C HIS A 84 0.56 23.14 -8.86
N TYR A 85 0.14 23.63 -10.01
CA TYR A 85 -0.19 25.06 -10.19
C TYR A 85 -1.65 25.35 -9.86
N THR A 86 -2.56 24.54 -10.39
CA THR A 86 -4.00 24.75 -10.15
C THR A 86 -4.45 24.24 -8.79
N ARG A 87 -3.67 23.33 -8.18
CA ARG A 87 -3.99 22.62 -6.92
C ARG A 87 -5.24 21.76 -7.02
N LEU A 88 -5.68 21.46 -8.23
CA LEU A 88 -6.86 20.64 -8.46
C LEU A 88 -6.47 19.17 -8.61
N PRO A 89 -7.26 18.24 -8.03
CA PRO A 89 -7.12 16.85 -8.34
C PRO A 89 -7.57 16.60 -9.78
N LEU A 90 -6.71 15.93 -10.56
CA LEU A 90 -6.93 15.64 -11.97
C LEU A 90 -7.50 14.25 -12.18
N ALA A 91 -7.01 13.26 -11.43
CA ALA A 91 -7.44 11.87 -11.55
C ALA A 91 -7.38 11.14 -10.21
N VAL A 92 -8.24 10.14 -10.07
CA VAL A 92 -8.29 9.23 -8.91
C VAL A 92 -8.46 7.79 -9.41
N PHE A 93 -7.60 6.89 -8.94
CA PHE A 93 -7.59 5.48 -9.31
C PHE A 93 -7.91 4.59 -8.12
N ASP A 94 -8.67 3.51 -8.33
CA ASP A 94 -9.07 2.58 -7.25
C ASP A 94 -7.94 1.59 -6.86
N SER A 95 -6.74 1.82 -7.35
CA SER A 95 -5.51 1.12 -7.00
C SER A 95 -4.33 2.10 -7.04
N ARG A 96 -3.30 1.83 -6.26
CA ARG A 96 -2.00 2.50 -6.39
C ARG A 96 -1.04 1.72 -7.30
N TYR A 97 -1.47 0.54 -7.78
CA TYR A 97 -0.71 -0.33 -8.66
C TYR A 97 -1.61 -0.65 -9.86
N GLY A 98 -1.45 -0.01 -10.97
CA GLY A 98 -2.31 -0.35 -12.07
C GLY A 98 -1.88 0.23 -13.39
N GLN A 99 -2.18 -0.52 -14.45
CA GLN A 99 -2.00 -0.08 -15.83
C GLN A 99 -2.77 1.21 -16.11
N GLU A 100 -3.93 1.40 -15.43
CA GLU A 100 -4.76 2.61 -15.57
C GLU A 100 -4.01 3.91 -15.31
N ILE A 101 -3.07 3.92 -14.34
CA ILE A 101 -2.26 5.12 -14.05
C ILE A 101 -1.25 5.34 -15.17
N THR A 102 -0.60 4.27 -15.65
CA THR A 102 0.33 4.34 -16.78
C THR A 102 -0.36 4.85 -18.04
N ASP A 103 -1.54 4.31 -18.34
CA ASP A 103 -2.32 4.68 -19.53
C ASP A 103 -2.80 6.13 -19.45
N TRP A 104 -3.21 6.58 -18.26
CA TRP A 104 -3.58 7.97 -18.04
C TRP A 104 -2.39 8.92 -18.25
N LEU A 105 -1.21 8.58 -17.71
CA LEU A 105 0.01 9.37 -17.94
C LEU A 105 0.40 9.40 -19.43
N LYS A 106 0.26 8.28 -20.15
CA LYS A 106 0.50 8.24 -21.62
C LYS A 106 -0.47 9.11 -22.40
N ALA A 107 -1.72 9.20 -21.94
CA ALA A 107 -2.73 10.05 -22.56
C ALA A 107 -2.50 11.57 -22.30
N HIS A 108 -1.59 11.92 -21.39
CA HIS A 108 -1.24 13.30 -21.05
C HIS A 108 0.25 13.58 -21.32
N PRO A 109 0.69 13.59 -22.59
CA PRO A 109 2.10 13.78 -22.98
C PRO A 109 2.68 15.14 -22.60
N GLU A 110 1.83 16.12 -22.26
CA GLU A 110 2.22 17.43 -21.74
C GLU A 110 2.82 17.37 -20.32
N ILE A 111 2.68 16.23 -19.58
CA ILE A 111 3.24 16.08 -18.26
C ILE A 111 4.76 15.96 -18.34
N LYS A 112 5.46 16.90 -17.70
CA LYS A 112 6.93 17.00 -17.67
C LYS A 112 7.51 16.57 -16.33
N VAL A 113 6.79 16.80 -15.23
CA VAL A 113 7.25 16.54 -13.87
C VAL A 113 6.19 15.82 -13.08
N VAL A 114 6.60 14.75 -12.39
CA VAL A 114 5.77 14.03 -11.43
C VAL A 114 6.50 13.96 -10.08
N THR A 115 5.93 14.61 -9.06
CA THR A 115 6.39 14.43 -7.68
C THR A 115 5.71 13.20 -7.07
N ARG A 116 6.42 12.40 -6.29
CA ARG A 116 5.92 11.17 -5.68
C ARG A 116 6.64 10.82 -4.39
N ASP A 117 6.03 9.93 -3.60
CA ASP A 117 6.78 9.24 -2.55
C ASP A 117 7.88 8.35 -3.15
N GLY A 118 8.77 7.83 -2.31
CA GLY A 118 9.87 6.97 -2.75
C GLY A 118 9.45 5.54 -3.14
N SER A 119 8.18 5.30 -3.46
CA SER A 119 7.68 3.98 -3.87
C SER A 119 8.26 3.55 -5.23
N GLN A 120 8.94 2.42 -5.25
CA GLN A 120 9.46 1.81 -6.50
C GLN A 120 8.34 1.48 -7.49
N SER A 121 7.13 1.23 -7.00
CA SER A 121 5.96 1.00 -7.85
C SER A 121 5.59 2.24 -8.65
N TYR A 122 5.57 3.41 -8.01
CA TYR A 122 5.33 4.67 -8.73
C TYR A 122 6.47 4.99 -9.69
N ALA A 123 7.72 4.75 -9.29
CA ALA A 123 8.86 4.92 -10.20
C ALA A 123 8.68 4.10 -11.48
N SER A 124 8.31 2.84 -11.35
CA SER A 124 8.09 1.93 -12.49
C SER A 124 6.91 2.35 -13.36
N ILE A 125 5.78 2.76 -12.76
CA ILE A 125 4.58 3.22 -13.46
C ILE A 125 4.89 4.45 -14.31
N ILE A 126 5.58 5.44 -13.75
CA ILE A 126 5.93 6.67 -14.45
C ILE A 126 6.93 6.39 -15.58
N SER A 127 7.97 5.59 -15.31
CA SER A 127 8.96 5.21 -16.34
C SER A 127 8.33 4.38 -17.47
N ALA A 128 7.33 3.55 -17.18
CA ALA A 128 6.58 2.80 -18.18
C ALA A 128 5.64 3.70 -19.01
N ALA A 129 5.25 4.86 -18.47
CA ALA A 129 4.47 5.85 -19.22
C ALA A 129 5.34 6.65 -20.19
N SER A 130 6.44 7.21 -19.69
CA SER A 130 7.40 7.97 -20.50
C SER A 130 8.74 8.12 -19.77
N GLU A 131 9.85 7.91 -20.46
CA GLU A 131 11.20 8.16 -19.95
C GLU A 131 11.54 9.66 -19.83
N PHE A 132 10.79 10.53 -20.51
CA PHE A 132 10.98 11.98 -20.49
C PHE A 132 10.35 12.66 -19.28
N ILE A 133 9.53 11.96 -18.52
CA ILE A 133 8.93 12.52 -17.29
C ILE A 133 9.99 12.59 -16.19
N MET A 134 10.30 13.80 -15.75
CA MET A 134 11.14 14.01 -14.57
C MET A 134 10.41 13.57 -13.32
N GLN A 135 11.00 12.60 -12.59
CA GLN A 135 10.48 12.17 -11.30
C GLN A 135 11.17 12.92 -10.17
N VAL A 136 10.41 13.40 -9.21
CA VAL A 136 10.91 14.14 -8.04
C VAL A 136 10.42 13.45 -6.76
N SER A 137 11.34 13.02 -5.91
CA SER A 137 11.00 12.40 -4.62
C SER A 137 10.48 13.43 -3.63
N ASP A 138 9.49 13.05 -2.82
CA ASP A 138 8.94 13.92 -1.78
C ASP A 138 9.93 14.09 -0.62
N ARG A 139 10.42 15.32 -0.44
CA ARG A 139 11.35 15.68 0.65
C ARG A 139 10.79 15.38 2.03
N PHE A 140 9.51 15.63 2.26
CA PHE A 140 8.87 15.37 3.54
C PHE A 140 8.87 13.87 3.85
N HIS A 141 8.55 13.05 2.85
CA HIS A 141 8.57 11.60 3.00
C HIS A 141 9.99 11.09 3.29
N LEU A 142 11.01 11.58 2.57
CA LEU A 142 12.42 11.24 2.82
C LEU A 142 12.84 11.58 4.26
N MET A 143 12.48 12.77 4.75
CA MET A 143 12.76 13.18 6.13
C MET A 143 11.99 12.35 7.16
N GLN A 144 10.77 11.89 6.88
CA GLN A 144 10.02 11.01 7.77
C GLN A 144 10.64 9.60 7.86
N VAL A 145 11.12 9.07 6.74
CA VAL A 145 11.85 7.79 6.71
C VAL A 145 13.14 7.92 7.52
N LEU A 146 13.95 8.96 7.27
CA LEU A 146 15.17 9.24 8.02
C LEU A 146 14.91 9.37 9.52
N LYS A 147 13.85 10.10 9.91
CA LYS A 147 13.45 10.22 11.32
C LYS A 147 13.23 8.88 11.99
N ARG A 148 12.48 7.99 11.33
CA ARG A 148 12.22 6.64 11.82
C ARG A 148 13.53 5.87 11.98
N ASP A 149 14.37 5.92 10.97
CA ASP A 149 15.57 5.11 10.85
C ASP A 149 16.76 5.65 11.65
N ALA A 150 16.71 6.89 12.12
CA ALA A 150 17.68 7.49 13.02
C ALA A 150 17.26 7.44 14.50
N VAL A 151 16.04 7.90 14.81
CA VAL A 151 15.63 8.13 16.22
C VAL A 151 15.49 6.82 16.99
N GLU A 152 14.94 5.78 16.38
CA GLU A 152 14.77 4.50 17.08
C GLU A 152 16.10 3.79 17.37
N PRO A 153 17.06 3.67 16.43
CA PRO A 153 18.38 3.14 16.73
C PRO A 153 19.13 3.93 17.82
N ILE A 154 19.12 5.26 17.77
CA ILE A 154 19.72 6.08 18.84
C ILE A 154 19.12 5.74 20.19
N ARG A 155 17.80 5.59 20.28
CA ARG A 155 17.13 5.22 21.53
C ARG A 155 17.46 3.80 21.99
N LEU A 156 17.72 2.90 21.04
CA LEU A 156 18.20 1.54 21.35
C LEU A 156 19.63 1.56 21.89
N LEU A 157 20.54 2.27 21.23
CA LEU A 157 21.93 2.43 21.68
C LEU A 157 22.00 3.01 23.09
N LEU A 158 21.14 3.97 23.40
CA LEU A 158 21.04 4.57 24.73
C LEU A 158 20.36 3.67 25.78
N GLY A 159 20.00 2.43 25.43
CA GLY A 159 19.25 1.51 26.30
C GLY A 159 17.83 1.99 26.64
N GLN A 160 17.32 2.97 25.90
CA GLN A 160 16.01 3.58 26.15
C GLN A 160 14.85 2.77 25.59
N LYS A 161 15.11 1.86 24.66
CA LYS A 161 14.12 0.99 24.07
C LYS A 161 14.76 -0.35 23.73
N LYS A 162 14.22 -1.40 24.28
CA LYS A 162 14.65 -2.76 23.91
C LYS A 162 14.13 -3.10 22.50
N ALA A 163 14.93 -3.80 21.71
CA ALA A 163 14.53 -4.28 20.39
C ALA A 163 13.28 -5.14 20.49
N LYS A 164 12.27 -4.81 19.70
CA LYS A 164 11.06 -5.64 19.60
C LYS A 164 11.38 -6.90 18.82
N MET A 165 10.84 -8.02 19.29
CA MET A 165 10.88 -9.26 18.52
C MET A 165 10.08 -9.09 17.22
N GLN A 166 10.64 -9.59 16.12
CA GLN A 166 9.95 -9.62 14.84
C GLN A 166 8.83 -10.67 14.85
N TYR A 167 7.74 -10.37 14.16
CA TYR A 167 6.65 -11.33 14.02
C TYR A 167 7.05 -12.44 13.07
N PRO A 168 6.96 -13.72 13.48
CA PRO A 168 7.30 -14.84 12.61
C PRO A 168 6.28 -14.99 11.47
N TYR A 169 6.78 -15.35 10.31
CA TYR A 169 5.99 -15.71 9.12
C TYR A 169 6.76 -16.74 8.28
N PRO A 170 6.07 -17.55 7.47
CA PRO A 170 6.73 -18.55 6.63
C PRO A 170 7.45 -17.92 5.44
N THR A 171 8.41 -18.64 4.89
CA THR A 171 8.94 -18.36 3.55
C THR A 171 7.85 -18.59 2.49
N GLU A 172 8.05 -18.11 1.25
CA GLU A 172 7.08 -18.30 0.18
C GLU A 172 6.86 -19.79 -0.11
N ASP A 173 7.93 -20.59 -0.13
CA ASP A 173 7.84 -22.03 -0.38
C ASP A 173 7.13 -22.79 0.77
N GLU A 174 7.41 -22.46 2.01
CA GLU A 174 6.70 -23.04 3.17
C GLU A 174 5.21 -22.70 3.13
N ALA A 175 4.89 -21.44 2.84
CA ALA A 175 3.51 -20.98 2.71
C ALA A 175 2.80 -21.71 1.57
N TYR A 176 3.45 -21.81 0.41
CA TYR A 176 2.89 -22.49 -0.76
C TYR A 176 2.61 -23.97 -0.48
N LYS A 177 3.57 -24.70 0.10
CA LYS A 177 3.39 -26.12 0.48
C LYS A 177 2.23 -26.29 1.47
N ALA A 178 2.14 -25.43 2.48
CA ALA A 178 1.06 -25.49 3.46
C ALA A 178 -0.32 -25.22 2.82
N ILE A 179 -0.40 -24.23 1.92
CA ILE A 179 -1.63 -23.91 1.17
C ILE A 179 -2.05 -25.08 0.29
N LEU A 180 -1.12 -25.70 -0.44
CA LEU A 180 -1.43 -26.87 -1.26
C LEU A 180 -1.96 -28.01 -0.41
N SER A 181 -1.36 -28.29 0.74
CA SER A 181 -1.83 -29.30 1.69
C SER A 181 -3.28 -29.00 2.16
N ASP A 182 -3.56 -27.75 2.55
CA ASP A 182 -4.89 -27.33 2.97
C ASP A 182 -5.93 -27.46 1.84
N ILE A 183 -5.57 -27.11 0.59
CA ILE A 183 -6.43 -27.28 -0.59
C ILE A 183 -6.73 -28.77 -0.84
N CYS A 184 -5.74 -29.64 -0.73
CA CYS A 184 -5.95 -31.08 -0.89
C CYS A 184 -6.87 -31.68 0.16
N GLN A 185 -6.96 -31.06 1.33
CA GLN A 185 -7.85 -31.51 2.42
C GLN A 185 -9.28 -30.96 2.30
N MET A 186 -9.60 -30.17 1.29
CA MET A 186 -10.96 -29.66 1.06
C MET A 186 -11.88 -30.74 0.47
N GLY A 187 -13.17 -30.66 0.80
CA GLY A 187 -14.19 -31.57 0.26
C GLY A 187 -14.58 -32.71 1.19
N GLU A 188 -15.44 -33.60 0.70
CA GLU A 188 -15.89 -34.78 1.42
C GLU A 188 -14.76 -35.79 1.65
N LYS A 189 -14.88 -36.65 2.68
CA LYS A 189 -13.83 -37.59 3.09
C LYS A 189 -13.31 -38.45 1.95
N LYS A 190 -14.20 -39.08 1.17
CA LYS A 190 -13.84 -39.95 0.02
C LYS A 190 -13.10 -39.18 -1.09
N HIS A 191 -13.56 -37.94 -1.37
CA HIS A 191 -12.93 -37.07 -2.37
C HIS A 191 -11.54 -36.63 -1.91
N ARG A 192 -11.43 -36.19 -0.67
CA ARG A 192 -10.16 -35.79 -0.03
C ARG A 192 -9.13 -36.92 -0.04
N GLU A 193 -9.50 -38.11 0.39
CA GLU A 193 -8.61 -39.28 0.39
C GLU A 193 -8.10 -39.60 -1.02
N LYS A 194 -8.95 -39.47 -2.01
CA LYS A 194 -8.56 -39.67 -3.42
C LYS A 194 -7.57 -38.59 -3.91
N VAL A 195 -7.84 -37.34 -3.63
CA VAL A 195 -6.95 -36.22 -4.02
C VAL A 195 -5.60 -36.35 -3.34
N LEU A 196 -5.57 -36.60 -2.03
CA LEU A 196 -4.34 -36.82 -1.27
C LEU A 196 -3.53 -38.00 -1.79
N PHE A 197 -4.19 -39.12 -2.09
CA PHE A 197 -3.54 -40.28 -2.70
C PHE A 197 -2.84 -39.94 -4.02
N TYR A 198 -3.49 -39.18 -4.91
CA TYR A 198 -2.92 -38.80 -6.19
C TYR A 198 -1.73 -37.83 -6.06
N TYR A 199 -1.79 -36.92 -5.09
CA TYR A 199 -0.68 -36.03 -4.78
C TYR A 199 0.52 -36.78 -4.22
N GLU A 200 0.29 -37.69 -3.28
CA GLU A 200 1.33 -38.49 -2.64
C GLU A 200 2.05 -39.39 -3.64
N VAL A 201 1.30 -40.02 -4.51
CA VAL A 201 1.89 -40.85 -5.62
C VAL A 201 2.82 -40.02 -6.50
N ARG A 202 2.44 -38.79 -6.86
CA ARG A 202 3.28 -37.93 -7.67
C ARG A 202 4.48 -37.40 -6.90
N ARG A 203 4.32 -37.01 -5.66
CA ARG A 203 5.43 -36.59 -4.79
C ARG A 203 6.51 -37.67 -4.72
N LEU A 204 6.13 -38.92 -4.43
CA LEU A 204 7.06 -40.03 -4.37
C LEU A 204 7.69 -40.33 -5.72
N LYS A 205 6.96 -40.10 -6.82
CA LYS A 205 7.51 -40.26 -8.17
C LYS A 205 8.54 -39.17 -8.49
N ASP A 206 8.27 -37.92 -8.10
CA ASP A 206 9.19 -36.78 -8.29
C ASP A 206 10.46 -36.94 -7.42
N GLU A 207 10.36 -37.67 -6.28
CA GLU A 207 11.49 -38.07 -5.44
C GLU A 207 12.31 -39.23 -6.04
N GLY A 208 11.96 -39.70 -7.25
CA GLY A 208 12.70 -40.71 -8.00
C GLY A 208 12.27 -42.15 -7.73
N GLN A 209 11.24 -42.41 -6.92
CA GLN A 209 10.78 -43.79 -6.61
C GLN A 209 10.16 -44.46 -7.84
N SER A 210 10.40 -45.75 -7.98
CA SER A 210 9.77 -46.60 -9.00
C SER A 210 8.29 -46.88 -8.64
N ILE A 211 7.46 -47.22 -9.63
CA ILE A 211 6.05 -47.56 -9.42
C ILE A 211 5.89 -48.72 -8.42
N ALA A 212 6.81 -49.69 -8.44
CA ALA A 212 6.79 -50.83 -7.52
C ALA A 212 7.10 -50.43 -6.06
N GLU A 213 8.03 -49.48 -5.86
CA GLU A 213 8.37 -48.94 -4.55
C GLU A 213 7.21 -48.06 -3.99
N ILE A 214 6.63 -47.18 -4.81
CA ILE A 214 5.46 -46.38 -4.42
C ILE A 214 4.30 -47.29 -4.03
N ALA A 215 4.04 -48.36 -4.79
CA ALA A 215 2.95 -49.29 -4.49
C ALA A 215 3.17 -50.02 -3.13
N ARG A 216 4.43 -50.41 -2.83
CA ARG A 216 4.80 -50.98 -1.53
C ARG A 216 4.65 -49.96 -0.40
N THR A 217 5.19 -48.75 -0.56
CA THR A 217 5.14 -47.69 0.45
C THR A 217 3.69 -47.30 0.81
N MET A 218 2.81 -47.26 -0.19
CA MET A 218 1.42 -46.85 -0.03
C MET A 218 0.46 -48.05 0.26
N GLY A 219 0.94 -49.25 0.27
CA GLY A 219 0.13 -50.49 0.52
C GLY A 219 -0.96 -50.72 -0.53
N VAL A 220 -0.68 -50.39 -1.83
CA VAL A 220 -1.66 -50.50 -2.91
C VAL A 220 -1.08 -51.32 -4.09
N LYS A 221 -1.98 -51.81 -4.96
CA LYS A 221 -1.55 -52.46 -6.19
C LYS A 221 -0.89 -51.50 -7.18
N SER A 222 0.16 -51.92 -7.90
CA SER A 222 0.89 -51.09 -8.88
C SER A 222 -0.02 -50.49 -9.96
N GLN A 223 -1.09 -51.19 -10.35
CA GLN A 223 -2.10 -50.67 -11.29
C GLN A 223 -2.79 -49.41 -10.78
N LYS A 224 -3.02 -49.30 -9.46
CA LYS A 224 -3.63 -48.10 -8.85
C LYS A 224 -2.68 -46.90 -8.88
N VAL A 225 -1.38 -47.13 -8.68
CA VAL A 225 -0.31 -46.15 -8.82
C VAL A 225 -0.20 -45.67 -10.28
N HIS A 226 -0.16 -46.62 -11.23
CA HIS A 226 -0.09 -46.32 -12.66
C HIS A 226 -1.29 -45.48 -13.14
N LYS A 227 -2.51 -45.82 -12.67
CA LYS A 227 -3.72 -45.05 -12.93
C LYS A 227 -3.65 -43.63 -12.36
N ALA A 228 -3.08 -43.48 -11.18
CA ALA A 228 -2.91 -42.17 -10.54
C ALA A 228 -1.91 -41.28 -11.29
N LEU A 229 -0.79 -41.85 -11.78
CA LEU A 229 0.22 -41.11 -12.56
C LEU A 229 -0.31 -40.65 -13.92
N ASN A 230 -1.08 -41.50 -14.60
CA ASN A 230 -1.63 -41.21 -15.93
C ASN A 230 -2.92 -40.38 -15.90
N SER A 231 -3.51 -40.12 -14.72
CA SER A 231 -4.71 -39.32 -14.61
C SER A 231 -4.38 -37.84 -14.44
N ASP A 232 -5.12 -36.98 -15.11
CA ASP A 232 -5.02 -35.53 -14.88
C ASP A 232 -5.69 -35.21 -13.53
N ILE A 233 -4.88 -34.84 -12.52
CA ILE A 233 -5.34 -34.48 -11.18
C ILE A 233 -6.31 -33.30 -11.21
N ARG A 234 -6.18 -32.38 -12.21
CA ARG A 234 -7.07 -31.22 -12.33
C ARG A 234 -8.52 -31.61 -12.55
N LYS A 235 -8.76 -32.81 -13.17
CA LYS A 235 -10.11 -33.34 -13.36
C LYS A 235 -10.75 -33.82 -12.06
N LEU A 236 -9.93 -34.14 -11.04
CA LEU A 236 -10.39 -34.58 -9.73
C LEU A 236 -10.69 -33.43 -8.78
N LEU A 237 -10.17 -32.25 -9.07
CA LEU A 237 -10.35 -31.08 -8.18
C LEU A 237 -11.75 -30.49 -8.36
N SER A 238 -12.40 -30.14 -7.24
CA SER A 238 -13.62 -29.36 -7.25
C SER A 238 -13.37 -27.95 -7.81
N GLN A 239 -14.44 -27.24 -8.17
CA GLN A 239 -14.32 -25.86 -8.67
C GLN A 239 -13.66 -24.93 -7.66
N GLU A 240 -13.99 -25.05 -6.36
CA GLU A 240 -13.33 -24.31 -5.28
C GLU A 240 -11.83 -24.64 -5.18
N GLN A 241 -11.44 -25.91 -5.27
CA GLN A 241 -10.05 -26.31 -5.24
C GLN A 241 -9.28 -25.79 -6.46
N LYS A 242 -9.86 -25.77 -7.64
CA LYS A 242 -9.26 -25.17 -8.85
C LYS A 242 -9.02 -23.69 -8.68
N GLN A 243 -10.02 -22.96 -8.17
CA GLN A 243 -9.91 -21.54 -7.90
C GLN A 243 -8.82 -21.24 -6.83
N ALA A 244 -8.80 -22.01 -5.75
CA ALA A 244 -7.80 -21.90 -4.70
C ALA A 244 -6.38 -22.20 -5.23
N MET A 245 -6.23 -23.22 -6.06
CA MET A 245 -4.97 -23.62 -6.66
C MET A 245 -4.40 -22.52 -7.58
N ALA A 246 -5.25 -21.90 -8.39
CA ALA A 246 -4.85 -20.80 -9.28
C ALA A 246 -4.28 -19.60 -8.51
N ALA A 247 -4.80 -19.32 -7.31
CA ALA A 247 -4.35 -18.21 -6.48
C ALA A 247 -3.25 -18.60 -5.45
N ALA A 248 -2.91 -19.87 -5.30
CA ALA A 248 -2.05 -20.37 -4.22
C ALA A 248 -0.68 -19.68 -4.13
N ARG A 249 -0.02 -19.43 -5.27
CA ARG A 249 1.27 -18.72 -5.30
C ARG A 249 1.15 -17.26 -4.90
N ASP A 250 0.11 -16.55 -5.35
CA ASP A 250 -0.13 -15.16 -4.98
C ASP A 250 -0.41 -15.04 -3.48
N VAL A 251 -1.20 -15.97 -2.93
CA VAL A 251 -1.46 -16.07 -1.49
C VAL A 251 -0.15 -16.30 -0.72
N ALA A 252 0.69 -17.25 -1.16
CA ALA A 252 1.97 -17.57 -0.52
C ALA A 252 2.91 -16.36 -0.51
N ARG A 253 3.02 -15.64 -1.63
CA ARG A 253 3.83 -14.41 -1.75
C ARG A 253 3.35 -13.31 -0.80
N VAL A 254 2.05 -13.10 -0.69
CA VAL A 254 1.50 -12.12 0.26
C VAL A 254 1.77 -12.50 1.71
N ILE A 255 1.68 -13.80 2.04
CA ILE A 255 1.97 -14.30 3.39
C ILE A 255 3.45 -14.15 3.74
N SER A 256 4.36 -14.48 2.82
CA SER A 256 5.81 -14.36 3.02
C SER A 256 6.28 -12.91 3.20
N SER A 257 5.49 -11.93 2.76
CA SER A 257 5.73 -10.50 3.06
C SER A 257 5.31 -10.10 4.48
N GLY A 258 4.98 -11.05 5.36
CA GLY A 258 4.57 -10.80 6.76
C GLY A 258 3.06 -10.61 6.96
N CYS A 259 2.24 -10.72 5.91
CA CYS A 259 0.80 -10.52 5.96
C CYS A 259 0.06 -11.85 6.18
N ILE A 260 -0.18 -12.24 7.45
CA ILE A 260 -0.82 -13.54 7.78
C ILE A 260 -2.34 -13.41 8.06
N SER A 261 -2.87 -12.22 8.33
CA SER A 261 -4.29 -12.03 8.61
C SER A 261 -5.14 -12.25 7.34
N PRO A 262 -6.13 -13.17 7.34
CA PRO A 262 -6.95 -13.42 6.15
C PRO A 262 -7.59 -12.16 5.55
N PRO A 263 -8.17 -11.21 6.32
CA PRO A 263 -8.69 -9.96 5.75
C PRO A 263 -7.61 -9.12 5.04
N ASN A 264 -6.38 -9.09 5.59
CA ASN A 264 -5.29 -8.33 4.99
C ASN A 264 -4.74 -9.01 3.73
N VAL A 265 -4.67 -10.34 3.73
CA VAL A 265 -4.30 -11.13 2.54
C VAL A 265 -5.35 -10.93 1.44
N LEU A 266 -6.64 -11.01 1.80
CA LEU A 266 -7.74 -10.80 0.86
C LEU A 266 -7.67 -9.41 0.20
N GLY A 267 -7.39 -8.37 0.99
CA GLY A 267 -7.25 -7.00 0.49
C GLY A 267 -6.11 -6.81 -0.51
N ARG A 268 -5.10 -7.71 -0.51
CA ARG A 268 -3.96 -7.68 -1.46
C ARG A 268 -4.16 -8.59 -2.67
N LEU A 269 -5.19 -9.41 -2.67
CA LEU A 269 -5.49 -10.36 -3.76
C LEU A 269 -6.54 -9.83 -4.75
N ASP A 270 -6.99 -8.58 -4.62
CA ASP A 270 -7.95 -7.91 -5.52
C ASP A 270 -9.15 -8.77 -5.92
N GLY A 271 -9.73 -9.47 -4.96
CA GLY A 271 -10.94 -10.27 -5.17
C GLY A 271 -10.75 -11.63 -5.89
N LYS A 272 -9.50 -12.07 -6.10
CA LYS A 272 -9.21 -13.37 -6.76
C LYS A 272 -9.78 -14.58 -6.03
N LEU A 273 -10.06 -14.47 -4.73
CA LEU A 273 -10.60 -15.53 -3.90
C LEU A 273 -11.73 -15.04 -2.98
N PRO A 274 -12.79 -15.85 -2.76
CA PRO A 274 -13.76 -15.61 -1.70
C PRO A 274 -13.10 -15.72 -0.30
N SER A 275 -13.55 -14.90 0.65
CA SER A 275 -13.00 -14.86 2.03
C SER A 275 -13.07 -16.22 2.75
N CYS A 276 -14.17 -16.96 2.58
CA CYS A 276 -14.34 -18.29 3.17
C CYS A 276 -13.32 -19.29 2.60
N LEU A 277 -13.06 -19.23 1.30
CA LEU A 277 -12.11 -20.12 0.62
C LEU A 277 -10.68 -19.79 1.04
N LEU A 278 -10.31 -18.51 1.09
CA LEU A 278 -9.02 -18.06 1.57
C LEU A 278 -8.73 -18.56 3.01
N SER A 279 -9.70 -18.44 3.91
CA SER A 279 -9.53 -18.90 5.29
C SER A 279 -9.30 -20.41 5.38
N ARG A 280 -9.90 -21.19 4.48
CA ARG A 280 -9.68 -22.65 4.38
C ARG A 280 -8.28 -22.96 3.85
N CYS A 281 -7.79 -22.22 2.86
CA CYS A 281 -6.43 -22.34 2.29
C CYS A 281 -5.31 -21.98 3.28
N MET A 282 -5.62 -21.15 4.28
CA MET A 282 -4.65 -20.66 5.26
C MET A 282 -4.74 -21.38 6.61
N ARG A 283 -5.50 -22.46 6.73
CA ARG A 283 -5.79 -23.14 8.01
C ARG A 283 -4.52 -23.56 8.75
N SER A 284 -3.64 -24.29 8.10
CA SER A 284 -2.37 -24.80 8.67
C SER A 284 -1.42 -23.67 9.05
N ILE A 285 -1.34 -22.64 8.22
CA ILE A 285 -0.52 -21.45 8.49
C ILE A 285 -1.05 -20.71 9.72
N LEU A 286 -2.36 -20.49 9.78
CA LEU A 286 -2.99 -19.82 10.92
C LEU A 286 -2.82 -20.63 12.21
N ALA A 287 -2.98 -21.96 12.17
CA ALA A 287 -2.77 -22.82 13.32
C ALA A 287 -1.34 -22.71 13.87
N LYS A 288 -0.32 -22.70 12.98
CA LYS A 288 1.09 -22.62 13.37
C LYS A 288 1.49 -21.21 13.83
N TYR A 289 1.16 -20.17 13.07
CA TYR A 289 1.74 -18.84 13.27
C TYR A 289 0.91 -17.91 14.17
N LYS A 290 -0.41 -18.12 14.32
CA LYS A 290 -1.26 -17.28 15.19
C LYS A 290 -0.84 -17.34 16.67
N PRO A 291 -0.55 -18.51 17.28
CA PRO A 291 -0.03 -18.60 18.65
C PRO A 291 1.33 -17.89 18.79
N LEU A 292 2.28 -18.18 17.91
CA LEU A 292 3.62 -17.58 17.94
C LEU A 292 3.57 -16.05 17.85
N ARG A 293 2.73 -15.51 16.96
CA ARG A 293 2.54 -14.06 16.85
C ARG A 293 1.85 -13.45 18.07
N LYS A 294 0.98 -14.21 18.75
CA LYS A 294 0.38 -13.80 20.03
C LYS A 294 1.45 -13.67 21.11
N GLU A 295 2.35 -14.63 21.23
CA GLU A 295 3.49 -14.59 22.17
C GLU A 295 4.39 -13.41 21.91
N VAL A 296 4.82 -13.19 20.66
CA VAL A 296 5.62 -12.03 20.28
C VAL A 296 4.90 -10.72 20.60
N ARG A 297 3.58 -10.65 20.39
CA ARG A 297 2.78 -9.46 20.74
C ARG A 297 2.79 -9.21 22.24
N LEU A 298 2.62 -10.24 23.05
CA LEU A 298 2.66 -10.15 24.52
C LEU A 298 4.05 -9.73 25.01
N HIS A 299 5.11 -10.35 24.46
CA HIS A 299 6.48 -9.99 24.77
C HIS A 299 6.77 -8.53 24.43
N ASN A 300 6.43 -8.09 23.22
CA ASN A 300 6.62 -6.72 22.78
C ASN A 300 5.79 -5.70 23.59
N LYS A 301 4.62 -6.10 24.10
CA LYS A 301 3.81 -5.29 25.01
C LYS A 301 4.50 -5.14 26.37
N ALA A 302 4.98 -6.24 26.95
CA ALA A 302 5.71 -6.23 28.22
C ALA A 302 7.01 -5.39 28.14
N LEU A 303 7.73 -5.46 27.00
CA LEU A 303 8.88 -4.59 26.77
C LEU A 303 8.51 -3.09 26.77
N GLY A 304 7.34 -2.75 26.23
CA GLY A 304 6.84 -1.36 26.22
C GLY A 304 6.44 -0.82 27.60
N GLU A 305 6.13 -1.71 28.54
CA GLU A 305 5.71 -1.38 29.91
C GLU A 305 6.90 -1.24 30.90
N GLN A 306 8.12 -1.68 30.51
CA GLN A 306 9.31 -1.53 31.34
C GLN A 306 9.76 -0.07 31.45
N LYS A 307 9.87 0.45 32.68
CA LYS A 307 10.38 1.81 32.97
C LYS A 307 11.84 1.92 32.55
N MET A 308 12.16 2.96 31.81
CA MET A 308 13.52 3.20 31.30
C MET A 308 14.32 4.13 32.22
N ALA A 309 15.62 3.84 32.40
CA ALA A 309 16.51 4.54 33.30
C ALA A 309 16.88 5.99 32.87
N ILE A 310 16.96 6.25 31.56
CA ILE A 310 17.34 7.57 31.02
C ILE A 310 16.33 8.04 29.97
N LYS A 311 15.74 9.22 30.17
CA LYS A 311 14.69 9.75 29.27
C LYS A 311 15.26 10.91 28.42
N VAL A 312 15.68 10.60 27.18
CA VAL A 312 15.78 11.59 26.11
C VAL A 312 14.56 11.40 25.19
N LYS A 313 13.81 12.48 24.97
CA LYS A 313 12.65 12.40 24.07
C LYS A 313 13.11 12.26 22.63
N GLY A 314 12.53 11.35 21.85
CA GLY A 314 12.81 11.22 20.41
C GLY A 314 12.60 12.53 19.63
N SER A 315 11.65 13.37 20.08
CA SER A 315 11.48 14.72 19.54
C SER A 315 12.68 15.64 19.76
N ALA A 316 13.40 15.51 20.87
CA ALA A 316 14.60 16.31 21.12
C ALA A 316 15.76 15.89 20.20
N ILE A 317 15.92 14.57 19.96
CA ILE A 317 16.88 14.05 18.99
C ILE A 317 16.54 14.56 17.59
N TRP A 318 15.28 14.47 17.21
CA TRP A 318 14.82 14.89 15.88
C TRP A 318 14.95 16.40 15.68
N ASN A 319 14.54 17.19 16.67
CA ASN A 319 14.72 18.66 16.60
C ASN A 319 16.19 19.02 16.39
N TYR A 320 17.12 18.36 17.09
CA TYR A 320 18.54 18.62 16.90
C TYR A 320 18.99 18.29 15.46
N ILE A 321 18.53 17.18 14.89
CA ILE A 321 18.82 16.83 13.48
C ILE A 321 18.27 17.90 12.53
N VAL A 322 17.06 18.41 12.79
CA VAL A 322 16.39 19.38 11.89
C VAL A 322 16.95 20.79 12.03
N THR A 323 17.22 21.25 13.26
CA THR A 323 17.62 22.65 13.50
C THR A 323 19.14 22.85 13.65
N GLY A 324 19.90 21.76 13.87
CA GLY A 324 21.32 21.85 14.23
C GLY A 324 21.56 22.31 15.67
N GLU A 325 20.51 22.65 16.41
CA GLU A 325 20.59 23.18 17.79
C GLU A 325 19.83 22.30 18.78
N THR A 326 20.33 22.18 19.99
CA THR A 326 19.64 21.46 21.05
C THR A 326 19.71 22.20 22.38
N GLY A 327 18.56 22.47 22.99
CA GLY A 327 18.46 22.91 24.38
C GLY A 327 18.57 21.78 25.41
N SER A 328 18.71 20.52 24.94
CA SER A 328 18.78 19.36 25.84
C SER A 328 20.20 19.09 26.33
N LYS A 329 20.54 19.58 27.54
CA LYS A 329 21.81 19.27 28.21
C LYS A 329 22.12 17.76 28.27
N LYS A 330 21.07 16.91 28.35
CA LYS A 330 21.22 15.45 28.35
C LYS A 330 21.67 14.93 26.99
N LEU A 331 21.15 15.48 25.88
CA LEU A 331 21.54 15.07 24.55
C LEU A 331 22.99 15.50 24.25
N LEU A 332 23.40 16.71 24.64
CA LEU A 332 24.78 17.16 24.52
C LEU A 332 25.75 16.23 25.27
N LYS A 333 25.44 15.93 26.52
CA LYS A 333 26.27 15.02 27.35
C LYS A 333 26.34 13.60 26.75
N LEU A 334 25.28 13.15 26.06
CA LEU A 334 25.28 11.85 25.39
C LEU A 334 26.16 11.82 24.15
N LYS A 335 26.22 12.90 23.39
CA LYS A 335 27.16 13.03 22.24
C LYS A 335 28.61 12.82 22.67
N ASP A 336 28.98 13.40 23.81
CA ASP A 336 30.35 13.29 24.34
C ASP A 336 30.66 11.86 24.84
N THR A 337 29.65 11.13 25.30
CA THR A 337 29.83 9.78 25.89
C THR A 337 29.56 8.63 24.93
N HIS A 338 28.90 8.90 23.78
CA HIS A 338 28.53 7.89 22.79
C HIS A 338 28.85 8.36 21.37
N PRO A 339 30.12 8.16 20.90
CA PRO A 339 30.55 8.61 19.56
C PRO A 339 29.69 8.07 18.42
N GLU A 340 29.13 6.86 18.57
CA GLU A 340 28.22 6.24 17.62
C GLU A 340 26.92 7.01 17.46
N VAL A 341 26.39 7.63 18.52
CA VAL A 341 25.19 8.48 18.46
C VAL A 341 25.50 9.77 17.70
N GLU A 342 26.65 10.36 17.95
CA GLU A 342 27.09 11.55 17.21
C GLU A 342 27.26 11.24 15.73
N GLN A 343 27.86 10.13 15.35
CA GLN A 343 27.99 9.70 13.95
C GLN A 343 26.62 9.63 13.26
N ILE A 344 25.63 8.98 13.87
CA ILE A 344 24.29 8.88 13.31
C ILE A 344 23.67 10.27 13.11
N ILE A 345 23.80 11.14 14.12
CA ILE A 345 23.24 12.49 14.07
C ILE A 345 23.87 13.29 12.95
N GLN A 346 25.19 13.22 12.79
CA GLN A 346 25.92 13.95 11.75
C GLN A 346 25.54 13.48 10.34
N VAL A 347 25.45 12.16 10.12
CA VAL A 347 24.97 11.62 8.83
C VAL A 347 23.56 12.14 8.52
N CYS A 348 22.68 12.23 9.52
CA CYS A 348 21.33 12.75 9.32
C CYS A 348 21.30 14.26 9.04
N ILE A 349 22.12 15.05 9.74
CA ILE A 349 22.25 16.50 9.50
C ILE A 349 22.76 16.75 8.09
N ARG A 350 23.79 16.03 7.65
CA ARG A 350 24.34 16.16 6.31
C ARG A 350 23.33 15.78 5.22
N PHE A 351 22.49 14.75 5.44
CA PHE A 351 21.38 14.44 4.53
C PHE A 351 20.39 15.59 4.43
N ARG A 352 19.99 16.17 5.57
CA ARG A 352 19.10 17.34 5.60
C ARG A 352 19.69 18.50 4.80
N LYS A 353 20.97 18.84 5.07
CA LYS A 353 21.68 19.90 4.35
C LYS A 353 21.65 19.68 2.84
N MET A 354 21.98 18.47 2.40
CA MET A 354 21.93 18.08 0.98
C MET A 354 20.51 18.21 0.40
N LEU A 355 19.48 17.76 1.13
CA LEU A 355 18.11 17.78 0.67
C LEU A 355 17.53 19.21 0.54
N HIS A 356 18.07 20.16 1.31
CA HIS A 356 17.64 21.56 1.31
C HIS A 356 18.62 22.50 0.62
N ASP A 357 19.65 21.95 -0.03
CA ASP A 357 20.69 22.73 -0.75
C ASP A 357 21.32 23.80 0.15
N GLU A 358 21.64 23.43 1.40
CA GLU A 358 22.25 24.32 2.39
C GLU A 358 23.77 24.43 2.14
N ASP A 359 24.36 25.51 2.63
CA ASP A 359 25.81 25.70 2.59
C ASP A 359 26.55 24.51 3.24
N ASP A 360 27.70 24.13 2.67
CA ASP A 360 28.51 22.98 3.08
C ASP A 360 27.77 21.61 3.00
N ALA A 361 26.74 21.52 2.16
CA ALA A 361 26.06 20.25 1.92
C ALA A 361 27.00 19.27 1.16
N PRO A 362 27.00 17.98 1.53
CA PRO A 362 27.72 16.97 0.77
C PRO A 362 27.05 16.71 -0.57
N THR A 363 27.80 16.25 -1.55
CA THR A 363 27.22 15.65 -2.74
C THR A 363 26.46 14.35 -2.39
N MET A 364 25.53 13.95 -3.24
CA MET A 364 24.79 12.70 -3.07
C MET A 364 25.73 11.49 -2.95
N GLU A 365 26.79 11.46 -3.75
CA GLU A 365 27.78 10.38 -3.77
C GLU A 365 28.56 10.30 -2.45
N GLU A 366 29.03 11.45 -1.95
CA GLU A 366 29.74 11.55 -0.67
C GLU A 366 28.86 11.10 0.48
N TRP A 367 27.61 11.58 0.51
CA TRP A 367 26.69 11.20 1.56
C TRP A 367 26.36 9.69 1.55
N ILE A 368 26.11 9.09 0.36
CA ILE A 368 25.87 7.65 0.25
C ILE A 368 27.05 6.84 0.75
N LYS A 369 28.30 7.24 0.42
CA LYS A 369 29.50 6.57 0.90
C LYS A 369 29.63 6.65 2.42
N GLU A 370 29.41 7.82 2.99
CA GLU A 370 29.44 8.03 4.44
C GLU A 370 28.35 7.20 5.15
N ALA A 371 27.12 7.28 4.71
CA ALA A 371 25.98 6.56 5.29
C ALA A 371 26.15 5.03 5.18
N ALA A 372 26.77 4.52 4.10
CA ALA A 372 27.06 3.10 3.93
C ALA A 372 28.06 2.56 4.96
N THR A 373 28.90 3.40 5.56
CA THR A 373 29.84 3.02 6.62
C THR A 373 29.28 3.18 8.03
N CYS A 374 28.06 3.71 8.18
CA CYS A 374 27.43 3.91 9.47
C CYS A 374 27.26 2.58 10.22
N LEU A 375 27.50 2.59 11.52
CA LEU A 375 27.35 1.41 12.39
C LEU A 375 25.92 0.89 12.43
N VAL A 376 24.94 1.77 12.26
CA VAL A 376 23.52 1.45 12.33
C VAL A 376 23.00 0.94 10.98
N LYS A 377 22.42 -0.27 10.99
CA LYS A 377 21.91 -0.94 9.80
C LYS A 377 20.82 -0.11 9.11
N GLU A 378 19.91 0.49 9.87
CA GLU A 378 18.78 1.27 9.36
C GLU A 378 19.26 2.47 8.51
N ILE A 379 20.37 3.10 8.88
CA ILE A 379 20.96 4.19 8.10
C ILE A 379 21.59 3.65 6.82
N ARG A 380 22.26 2.48 6.87
CA ARG A 380 22.79 1.84 5.66
C ARG A 380 21.68 1.41 4.70
N ASP A 381 20.58 0.85 5.23
CA ASP A 381 19.40 0.47 4.44
C ASP A 381 18.74 1.71 3.81
N PHE A 382 18.71 2.84 4.53
CA PHE A 382 18.24 4.11 4.00
C PHE A 382 19.15 4.65 2.88
N ALA A 383 20.46 4.55 3.03
CA ALA A 383 21.39 4.94 1.97
C ALA A 383 21.21 4.10 0.71
N GLU A 384 20.98 2.79 0.86
CA GLU A 384 20.70 1.91 -0.26
C GLU A 384 19.33 2.24 -0.94
N TYR A 385 18.35 2.62 -0.14
CA TYR A 385 17.07 3.12 -0.66
C TYR A 385 17.26 4.40 -1.49
N ILE A 386 18.03 5.38 -0.98
CA ILE A 386 18.38 6.61 -1.72
C ILE A 386 19.13 6.29 -3.01
N ARG A 387 20.10 5.35 -2.96
CA ARG A 387 20.88 4.93 -4.13
C ARG A 387 20.00 4.38 -5.24
N LYS A 388 18.97 3.59 -4.90
CA LYS A 388 18.02 3.01 -5.86
C LYS A 388 17.13 4.06 -6.52
N ASP A 389 16.84 5.16 -5.83
CA ASP A 389 15.98 6.24 -6.32
C ASP A 389 16.76 7.54 -6.59
N ARG A 390 18.06 7.41 -6.82
CA ARG A 390 19.04 8.51 -6.88
C ARG A 390 18.56 9.68 -7.73
N LYS A 391 18.16 9.42 -8.97
CA LYS A 391 17.74 10.48 -9.91
C LYS A 391 16.59 11.32 -9.36
N ALA A 392 15.58 10.70 -8.79
CA ALA A 392 14.43 11.41 -8.25
C ALA A 392 14.76 12.18 -6.97
N VAL A 393 15.71 11.69 -6.16
CA VAL A 393 16.19 12.40 -4.97
C VAL A 393 17.08 13.57 -5.36
N GLU A 394 17.95 13.44 -6.36
CA GLU A 394 18.74 14.56 -6.92
C GLU A 394 17.83 15.67 -7.43
N GLN A 395 16.75 15.31 -8.13
CA GLN A 395 15.74 16.29 -8.56
C GLN A 395 15.01 16.93 -7.37
N ALA A 396 14.80 16.19 -6.29
CA ALA A 396 14.24 16.76 -5.07
C ALA A 396 15.18 17.78 -4.42
N CYS A 397 16.49 17.59 -4.48
CA CYS A 397 17.47 18.57 -3.97
C CYS A 397 17.48 19.86 -4.81
N SER A 398 17.42 19.73 -6.14
CA SER A 398 17.63 20.84 -7.09
C SER A 398 16.38 21.59 -7.53
N THR A 399 15.17 21.08 -7.24
CA THR A 399 13.91 21.70 -7.69
C THR A 399 13.07 22.19 -6.52
N CYS A 400 12.12 23.12 -6.78
CA CYS A 400 11.17 23.59 -5.78
C CYS A 400 9.97 22.65 -5.57
N PHE A 401 9.80 21.62 -6.41
CA PHE A 401 8.66 20.73 -6.36
C PHE A 401 8.68 19.82 -5.13
N ASN A 402 7.54 19.64 -4.49
CA ASN A 402 7.34 18.74 -3.35
C ASN A 402 5.86 18.32 -3.25
N ASN A 403 5.57 17.29 -2.46
CA ASN A 403 4.22 16.77 -2.28
C ASN A 403 3.37 17.47 -1.20
N GLY A 404 3.83 18.59 -0.63
CA GLY A 404 3.09 19.30 0.40
C GLY A 404 1.66 19.69 -0.01
N LEU A 405 1.46 19.92 -1.30
CA LEU A 405 0.16 20.19 -1.91
C LEU A 405 -0.81 19.01 -1.83
N LEU A 406 -0.28 17.80 -2.01
CA LEU A 406 -1.07 16.56 -1.99
C LEU A 406 -1.57 16.23 -0.58
N GLU A 407 -0.83 16.61 0.46
CA GLU A 407 -1.26 16.40 1.84
C GLU A 407 -2.63 17.05 2.11
N GLY A 408 -2.83 18.28 1.63
CA GLY A 408 -4.13 18.97 1.69
C GLY A 408 -5.24 18.20 0.99
N THR A 409 -5.00 17.71 -0.23
CA THR A 409 -5.95 16.91 -1.00
C THR A 409 -6.24 15.57 -0.34
N VAL A 410 -5.22 14.87 0.15
CA VAL A 410 -5.36 13.62 0.89
C VAL A 410 -6.15 13.84 2.19
N ASN A 411 -5.92 14.92 2.91
CA ASN A 411 -6.67 15.26 4.13
C ASN A 411 -8.13 15.59 3.80
N LYS A 412 -8.41 16.33 2.72
CA LYS A 412 -9.77 16.56 2.20
C LYS A 412 -10.45 15.23 1.86
N THR A 413 -9.77 14.32 1.18
CA THR A 413 -10.28 12.98 0.85
C THR A 413 -10.63 12.19 2.11
N LYS A 414 -9.78 12.26 3.14
CA LYS A 414 -10.05 11.63 4.45
C LYS A 414 -11.29 12.23 5.11
N ALA A 415 -11.51 13.55 5.03
CA ALA A 415 -12.71 14.22 5.54
C ALA A 415 -13.98 13.78 4.80
N ILE A 416 -13.95 13.78 3.46
CA ILE A 416 -15.05 13.28 2.62
C ILE A 416 -15.38 11.83 2.97
N LYS A 417 -14.37 10.97 3.10
CA LYS A 417 -14.56 9.56 3.46
C LYS A 417 -15.20 9.39 4.84
N ARG A 418 -14.78 10.19 5.83
CA ARG A 418 -15.34 10.16 7.20
C ARG A 418 -16.80 10.61 7.22
N SER A 419 -17.17 11.65 6.46
CA SER A 419 -18.57 12.11 6.35
C SER A 419 -19.51 11.04 5.81
N MET A 420 -18.97 10.05 5.09
CA MET A 420 -19.71 8.89 4.57
C MET A 420 -19.51 7.62 5.41
N PHE A 421 -19.08 7.76 6.66
CA PHE A 421 -18.84 6.64 7.60
C PHE A 421 -17.88 5.56 7.04
N ASN A 422 -16.94 5.92 6.19
CA ASN A 422 -16.02 5.03 5.47
C ASN A 422 -16.70 3.99 4.56
N ARG A 423 -17.96 4.18 4.15
CA ARG A 423 -18.74 3.23 3.34
C ARG A 423 -18.80 3.59 1.85
N ALA A 424 -18.24 4.71 1.44
CA ALA A 424 -18.22 5.10 0.04
C ALA A 424 -17.39 4.13 -0.81
N ASN A 425 -17.92 3.78 -2.01
CA ASN A 425 -17.12 3.10 -3.02
C ASN A 425 -16.15 4.07 -3.72
N ALA A 426 -15.29 3.55 -4.59
CA ALA A 426 -14.28 4.34 -5.30
C ALA A 426 -14.91 5.43 -6.16
N ASP A 427 -15.97 5.10 -6.90
CA ASP A 427 -16.62 6.03 -7.83
C ASP A 427 -17.23 7.23 -7.09
N VAL A 428 -17.88 7.00 -5.95
CA VAL A 428 -18.43 8.09 -5.12
C VAL A 428 -17.31 8.97 -4.58
N LEU A 429 -16.20 8.39 -4.15
CA LEU A 429 -15.02 9.17 -3.69
C LEU A 429 -14.42 9.96 -4.85
N ARG A 430 -14.25 9.33 -6.00
CA ARG A 430 -13.75 9.97 -7.23
C ARG A 430 -14.66 11.14 -7.63
N ALA A 431 -15.97 10.92 -7.71
CA ALA A 431 -16.93 11.99 -8.03
C ALA A 431 -16.78 13.19 -7.10
N LYS A 432 -16.82 12.96 -5.77
CA LYS A 432 -16.75 14.05 -4.79
C LYS A 432 -15.40 14.76 -4.78
N LEU A 433 -14.30 14.04 -5.06
CA LEU A 433 -12.96 14.62 -5.05
C LEU A 433 -12.69 15.42 -6.32
N LEU A 434 -13.04 14.91 -7.48
CA LEU A 434 -12.76 15.54 -8.76
C LEU A 434 -13.79 16.65 -9.07
N TYR A 435 -15.07 16.31 -9.10
CA TYR A 435 -16.11 17.25 -9.50
C TYR A 435 -16.53 18.22 -8.38
N GLY A 436 -16.34 17.87 -7.10
CA GLY A 436 -16.62 18.78 -5.97
C GLY A 436 -15.67 19.97 -5.83
N ASN A 437 -14.56 19.99 -6.60
CA ASN A 437 -13.59 21.09 -6.64
C ASN A 437 -13.73 21.97 -7.89
N LEU A 438 -14.40 21.47 -8.92
CA LEU A 438 -14.64 22.26 -10.11
C LEU A 438 -15.59 23.41 -9.72
N LYS A 439 -15.19 24.65 -10.00
CA LYS A 439 -16.16 25.74 -10.11
C LYS A 439 -17.06 25.33 -11.26
N TRP A 440 -18.31 24.94 -10.96
CA TRP A 440 -19.27 24.61 -11.99
C TRP A 440 -19.42 25.81 -12.90
N ASP A 441 -18.91 25.67 -14.11
CA ASP A 441 -19.41 26.47 -15.21
C ASP A 441 -20.74 25.84 -15.58
N TRP A 442 -21.84 26.55 -15.34
CA TRP A 442 -23.21 26.11 -15.65
C TRP A 442 -23.41 25.74 -17.13
N ASN A 443 -22.43 26.06 -17.96
CA ASN A 443 -22.39 25.76 -19.39
C ASN A 443 -21.59 24.47 -19.72
N TYR A 444 -20.98 23.79 -18.75
CA TYR A 444 -20.28 22.53 -18.99
C TYR A 444 -21.25 21.36 -18.97
N HIS A 445 -21.66 20.92 -20.15
CA HIS A 445 -22.41 19.68 -20.36
C HIS A 445 -21.41 18.59 -20.79
N PRO A 446 -21.05 17.64 -19.94
CA PRO A 446 -20.38 16.43 -20.42
C PRO A 446 -21.36 15.65 -21.29
N ASN A 447 -21.03 15.40 -22.56
CA ASN A 447 -21.76 14.57 -23.51
C ASN A 447 -21.91 13.14 -22.99
#